data_2f4c4ce61cd91bee98328aad731e2313
#
_entry.id   2f4c4ce61cd91bee98328aad731e2313
#
_cell.length_a   1.000
_cell.length_b   1.000
_cell.length_c   1.000
_cell.angle_alpha   90.00
_cell.angle_beta   90.00
_cell.angle_gamma   90.00
#
_symmetry.space_group_name_H-M   'P 1'
#
loop_
_entity.id
_entity.type
_entity.pdbx_description
1 polymer ?
#
loop_
_entity_poly.entity_id
_entity_poly.type
_entity_poly.pdbx_seq_one_letter_code
_entity_poly.pdbx_strand_id
1 'polypeptide(L)'
;LFIFASWKDAPFAVVCALCKYERGDGCEWWTSVAMSGLRHRERSSMRKCLWHRSGSQNPDVDMKQIKLRKGIYSSPLAFVCNMLMIYVWYMVCRLVFLWSNWENYAAGFDKLELNQLITGSLFFDTSAILYTNALYALLMLIPLHYKERKPWKRVAKWVFVVTNSLCLSLNLVDVVYFRYTSRRTTASVFQEFSHEGNILSIIGKEVVHHPFIVLLGIALIALLWILYIEPRAYRPQLRPRWKYYVVQVLSLGVFVPLCVAGMRGGFTTAVRPITLSNANQYVNQPAEAALVLNTPFSIIRTINKKSFENPKYFSPQELDTLYSPLHTPRAGQGEMLRKNVVVLILESFGQEFVGALNPQLDGGKYKGATPFLDSLIAVSTTYEQSFANGRKSIDGMPSVLSSIPMFVEPFFLTPASLNHLSGLAGELAKENYYTAFFHGAANGSMGFQAFAKSTGFKDYFGRTEFNEDKRFRGDEDFDGTWAIWDEPFLQYYATKMNEMREPFMTAVFTASSHAPFKVPEQYENQFPDEGPTVLHRCVKYSDMALRKFFAKARTMPWYKNTIFVLTADPLVFLAMQNTVLLLGFSECRLSSLILQERCRQVATQVLRNKSTLCPRFWAICGIHAPTSLLVMT
;
A
#
# COMPACT_ATOMS: atom_id res chain seq x y z
N LEU A 1 12.08 -11.15 -8.33
CA LEU A 1 12.32 -11.44 -6.89
C LEU A 1 11.24 -12.36 -6.30
N PHE A 2 10.04 -12.44 -6.87
CA PHE A 2 9.03 -13.46 -6.52
C PHE A 2 9.47 -14.90 -6.88
N ILE A 3 10.52 -15.07 -7.66
CA ILE A 3 11.09 -16.38 -8.00
C ILE A 3 11.91 -16.98 -6.84
N PHE A 4 12.29 -16.20 -5.84
CA PHE A 4 13.11 -16.69 -4.72
C PHE A 4 12.34 -17.19 -3.50
N ALA A 5 11.06 -16.85 -3.34
CA ALA A 5 10.28 -17.27 -2.17
C ALA A 5 9.61 -18.65 -2.28
N SER A 6 9.64 -19.30 -3.45
CA SER A 6 9.03 -20.62 -3.69
C SER A 6 10.03 -21.72 -4.10
N TRP A 7 11.29 -21.62 -3.68
CA TRP A 7 12.36 -22.50 -4.16
C TRP A 7 12.76 -23.59 -3.16
N LYS A 8 11.80 -24.33 -2.63
CA LYS A 8 12.16 -25.62 -2.01
C LYS A 8 12.11 -26.82 -2.98
N ASP A 9 11.46 -26.71 -4.15
CA ASP A 9 11.20 -27.85 -5.03
C ASP A 9 11.31 -27.60 -6.56
N ALA A 10 12.02 -26.59 -7.03
CA ALA A 10 12.20 -26.40 -8.47
C ALA A 10 13.55 -26.96 -8.97
N PRO A 11 13.55 -27.80 -10.00
CA PRO A 11 14.75 -28.54 -10.39
C PRO A 11 15.79 -27.67 -11.12
N PHE A 12 17.03 -27.97 -10.83
CA PHE A 12 18.28 -27.46 -11.42
C PHE A 12 18.34 -27.41 -12.97
N ALA A 13 17.29 -27.83 -13.65
CA ALA A 13 17.23 -27.96 -15.11
C ALA A 13 17.26 -26.61 -15.86
N VAL A 14 16.79 -25.51 -15.26
CA VAL A 14 16.73 -24.21 -15.94
C VAL A 14 18.10 -23.51 -15.96
N VAL A 15 18.90 -23.69 -14.92
CA VAL A 15 20.27 -23.12 -14.86
C VAL A 15 21.21 -23.88 -15.79
N CYS A 16 21.07 -25.19 -15.90
CA CYS A 16 21.82 -26.00 -16.87
C CYS A 16 21.44 -25.75 -18.33
N ALA A 17 20.18 -25.39 -18.62
CA ALA A 17 19.76 -25.06 -19.99
C ALA A 17 20.38 -23.74 -20.50
N LEU A 18 20.60 -22.77 -19.61
CA LEU A 18 21.30 -21.53 -19.96
C LEU A 18 22.82 -21.72 -20.12
N CYS A 19 23.43 -22.62 -19.34
CA CYS A 19 24.85 -22.95 -19.48
C CYS A 19 25.17 -23.82 -20.72
N LYS A 20 24.21 -24.65 -21.17
CA LYS A 20 24.41 -25.48 -22.38
C LYS A 20 24.40 -24.68 -23.68
N TYR A 21 23.93 -23.45 -23.67
CA TYR A 21 23.86 -22.59 -24.86
C TYR A 21 25.09 -21.69 -25.06
N GLU A 22 25.98 -21.58 -24.08
CA GLU A 22 27.21 -20.79 -24.17
C GLU A 22 28.48 -21.68 -23.97
N ARG A 23 28.85 -22.45 -25.00
CA ARG A 23 30.18 -23.02 -25.08
C ARG A 23 31.19 -21.92 -25.47
N GLY A 24 31.91 -21.47 -24.49
CA GLY A 24 33.02 -20.56 -24.71
C GLY A 24 33.51 -19.92 -23.43
N ASP A 25 34.53 -20.52 -22.84
CA ASP A 25 35.53 -19.97 -21.91
C ASP A 25 35.02 -19.01 -20.81
N GLY A 26 34.79 -19.51 -19.59
CA GLY A 26 34.58 -18.66 -18.42
C GLY A 26 33.75 -19.20 -17.27
N CYS A 27 33.99 -20.40 -16.79
CA CYS A 27 33.21 -21.05 -15.73
C CYS A 27 34.00 -21.31 -14.44
N GLU A 28 34.85 -20.38 -13.98
CA GLU A 28 35.67 -20.61 -12.78
C GLU A 28 35.08 -20.06 -11.46
N TRP A 29 34.14 -19.12 -11.54
CA TRP A 29 33.64 -18.49 -10.30
C TRP A 29 32.44 -19.21 -9.64
N TRP A 30 31.72 -20.03 -10.39
CA TRP A 30 30.53 -20.78 -9.87
C TRP A 30 30.87 -22.17 -9.31
N THR A 31 32.09 -22.66 -9.51
CA THR A 31 32.50 -24.00 -9.08
C THR A 31 32.71 -24.13 -7.57
N SER A 32 33.05 -23.04 -6.88
CA SER A 32 33.30 -23.07 -5.43
C SER A 32 32.01 -23.07 -4.59
N VAL A 33 30.92 -22.48 -5.09
CA VAL A 33 29.62 -22.44 -4.37
C VAL A 33 28.77 -23.68 -4.65
N ALA A 34 28.89 -24.27 -5.84
CA ALA A 34 28.15 -25.46 -6.23
C ALA A 34 28.67 -26.80 -5.64
N MET A 35 29.92 -26.79 -5.14
CA MET A 35 30.59 -28.04 -4.69
C MET A 35 30.24 -28.48 -3.26
N SER A 36 29.53 -27.68 -2.47
CA SER A 36 29.17 -28.06 -1.09
C SER A 36 27.95 -29.00 -0.96
N GLY A 37 27.21 -29.23 -2.04
CA GLY A 37 25.96 -29.99 -2.04
C GLY A 37 25.93 -31.33 -2.80
N LEU A 38 27.02 -31.73 -3.47
CA LEU A 38 27.03 -32.93 -4.33
C LEU A 38 27.61 -34.17 -3.63
N ARG A 39 26.94 -35.33 -3.83
CA ARG A 39 27.37 -36.63 -3.28
C ARG A 39 28.66 -37.14 -3.92
N HIS A 40 29.42 -37.92 -3.16
CA HIS A 40 30.80 -38.35 -3.41
C HIS A 40 31.07 -39.04 -4.77
N ARG A 41 30.07 -39.54 -5.47
CA ARG A 41 30.23 -40.30 -6.73
C ARG A 41 30.33 -39.41 -7.99
N GLU A 42 29.89 -38.19 -7.93
CA GLU A 42 29.93 -37.25 -9.08
C GLU A 42 31.20 -36.39 -9.12
N ARG A 43 31.89 -36.31 -7.98
CA ARG A 43 33.16 -35.54 -7.88
C ARG A 43 34.31 -36.15 -8.68
N SER A 44 34.29 -37.46 -8.93
CA SER A 44 35.40 -38.14 -9.65
C SER A 44 35.37 -37.95 -11.18
N SER A 45 34.16 -37.70 -11.73
CA SER A 45 33.98 -37.50 -13.16
C SER A 45 34.39 -36.08 -13.62
N MET A 46 34.18 -35.09 -12.74
CA MET A 46 34.57 -33.70 -13.04
C MET A 46 36.07 -33.42 -12.91
N ARG A 47 36.77 -34.11 -12.02
CA ARG A 47 38.23 -33.92 -11.88
C ARG A 47 39.04 -34.40 -13.09
N LYS A 48 38.55 -35.37 -13.85
CA LYS A 48 39.22 -35.85 -15.06
C LYS A 48 39.19 -34.89 -16.24
N CYS A 49 38.22 -33.98 -16.29
CA CYS A 49 38.15 -32.94 -17.32
C CYS A 49 39.05 -31.73 -17.07
N LEU A 50 39.48 -31.51 -15.83
CA LEU A 50 40.25 -30.32 -15.44
C LEU A 50 41.80 -30.51 -15.50
N TRP A 51 42.29 -31.77 -15.58
CA TRP A 51 43.73 -32.09 -15.43
C TRP A 51 44.52 -32.12 -16.74
N HIS A 52 43.93 -31.92 -17.90
CA HIS A 52 44.66 -32.02 -19.19
C HIS A 52 45.12 -30.69 -19.80
N ARG A 53 45.18 -29.59 -19.04
CA ARG A 53 45.61 -28.27 -19.55
C ARG A 53 46.46 -27.44 -18.58
N SER A 54 47.34 -28.04 -17.81
CA SER A 54 48.35 -27.27 -17.06
C SER A 54 49.75 -27.74 -17.41
N GLY A 55 50.28 -27.16 -18.48
CA GLY A 55 51.70 -27.20 -18.83
C GLY A 55 52.26 -25.79 -18.91
N SER A 56 53.23 -25.54 -18.06
CA SER A 56 54.26 -24.46 -18.05
C SER A 56 53.93 -23.06 -17.48
N GLN A 57 54.45 -22.80 -16.31
CA GLN A 57 55.49 -21.81 -15.91
C GLN A 57 55.13 -20.34 -15.80
N ASN A 58 55.14 -19.83 -14.65
CA ASN A 58 55.89 -18.80 -13.93
C ASN A 58 55.05 -17.96 -12.95
N PRO A 59 55.48 -17.76 -11.70
CA PRO A 59 54.72 -16.97 -10.72
C PRO A 59 55.31 -15.55 -10.63
N ASP A 60 54.90 -14.68 -11.56
CA ASP A 60 54.97 -13.25 -11.34
C ASP A 60 53.55 -12.73 -11.17
N VAL A 61 53.15 -12.63 -9.92
CA VAL A 61 51.86 -12.02 -9.55
C VAL A 61 52.00 -10.51 -9.75
N ASP A 62 51.80 -10.09 -10.99
CA ASP A 62 51.64 -8.68 -11.33
C ASP A 62 50.26 -8.19 -10.83
N MET A 63 50.28 -7.41 -9.76
CA MET A 63 49.09 -6.74 -9.18
C MET A 63 48.40 -5.75 -10.14
N LYS A 64 48.59 -5.86 -11.44
CA LYS A 64 47.97 -5.01 -12.49
C LYS A 64 46.75 -5.57 -13.18
N GLN A 65 46.20 -6.72 -12.81
CA GLN A 65 45.05 -7.28 -13.52
C GLN A 65 43.85 -7.67 -12.64
N ILE A 66 43.36 -6.76 -11.84
CA ILE A 66 41.91 -6.73 -11.61
C ILE A 66 41.26 -5.88 -12.74
N LYS A 67 41.52 -6.25 -13.97
CA LYS A 67 40.64 -5.91 -15.08
C LYS A 67 39.46 -6.87 -15.03
N LEU A 68 38.39 -6.49 -14.33
CA LEU A 68 37.07 -7.11 -14.49
C LEU A 68 36.86 -7.33 -16.00
N ARG A 69 36.69 -8.60 -16.43
CA ARG A 69 36.60 -9.03 -17.82
C ARG A 69 35.52 -8.24 -18.55
N LYS A 70 35.89 -7.23 -19.32
CA LYS A 70 34.99 -6.41 -20.11
C LYS A 70 34.28 -7.29 -21.13
N GLY A 71 32.94 -7.32 -21.10
CA GLY A 71 32.09 -7.81 -22.20
C GLY A 71 31.79 -9.30 -22.20
N ILE A 72 31.61 -9.94 -21.06
CA ILE A 72 31.15 -11.35 -20.97
C ILE A 72 29.64 -11.47 -21.09
N TYR A 73 28.86 -10.49 -20.60
CA TYR A 73 27.42 -10.57 -20.47
C TYR A 73 26.67 -9.97 -21.66
N SER A 74 25.54 -10.60 -22.04
CA SER A 74 24.58 -10.00 -22.98
C SER A 74 23.96 -8.74 -22.38
N SER A 75 23.41 -7.85 -23.23
CA SER A 75 22.80 -6.59 -22.73
C SER A 75 21.70 -6.81 -21.67
N PRO A 76 20.77 -7.78 -21.82
CA PRO A 76 19.78 -8.05 -20.76
C PRO A 76 20.41 -8.55 -19.46
N LEU A 77 21.41 -9.42 -19.54
CA LEU A 77 22.08 -9.95 -18.34
C LEU A 77 22.92 -8.88 -17.64
N ALA A 78 23.64 -8.04 -18.40
CA ALA A 78 24.36 -6.90 -17.84
C ALA A 78 23.41 -5.91 -17.17
N PHE A 79 22.22 -5.67 -17.76
CA PHE A 79 21.18 -4.86 -17.16
C PHE A 79 20.73 -5.43 -15.81
N VAL A 80 20.38 -6.73 -15.75
CA VAL A 80 19.95 -7.37 -14.49
C VAL A 80 21.03 -7.28 -13.42
N CYS A 81 22.30 -7.60 -13.77
CA CYS A 81 23.39 -7.52 -12.80
C CYS A 81 23.62 -6.11 -12.27
N ASN A 82 23.56 -5.09 -13.13
CA ASN A 82 23.66 -3.70 -12.71
C ASN A 82 22.47 -3.28 -11.81
N MET A 83 21.23 -3.75 -12.11
CA MET A 83 20.09 -3.51 -11.22
C MET A 83 20.28 -4.17 -9.85
N LEU A 84 20.71 -5.43 -9.80
CA LEU A 84 20.97 -6.13 -8.54
C LEU A 84 22.04 -5.42 -7.69
N MET A 85 23.07 -4.85 -8.33
CA MET A 85 24.05 -4.04 -7.62
C MET A 85 23.42 -2.84 -6.91
N ILE A 86 22.44 -2.16 -7.52
CA ILE A 86 21.76 -1.02 -6.90
C ILE A 86 20.94 -1.45 -5.67
N TYR A 87 20.29 -2.62 -5.71
CA TYR A 87 19.61 -3.14 -4.51
C TYR A 87 20.57 -3.31 -3.33
N VAL A 88 21.78 -3.80 -3.59
CA VAL A 88 22.81 -3.92 -2.55
C VAL A 88 23.17 -2.54 -1.98
N TRP A 89 23.39 -1.54 -2.83
CA TRP A 89 23.70 -0.18 -2.37
C TRP A 89 22.56 0.49 -1.61
N TYR A 90 21.29 0.30 -2.01
CA TYR A 90 20.13 0.77 -1.27
C TYR A 90 20.06 0.11 0.12
N MET A 91 20.36 -1.19 0.20
CA MET A 91 20.43 -1.88 1.48
C MET A 91 21.54 -1.32 2.38
N VAL A 92 22.73 -1.03 1.82
CA VAL A 92 23.82 -0.39 2.57
C VAL A 92 23.37 0.98 3.11
N CYS A 93 22.76 1.82 2.28
CA CYS A 93 22.23 3.11 2.73
C CYS A 93 21.18 2.95 3.86
N ARG A 94 20.31 1.93 3.76
CA ARG A 94 19.30 1.64 4.78
C ARG A 94 19.91 1.17 6.10
N LEU A 95 20.94 0.35 6.07
CA LEU A 95 21.66 -0.07 7.27
C LEU A 95 22.37 1.11 7.95
N VAL A 96 22.96 2.00 7.18
CA VAL A 96 23.57 3.24 7.71
C VAL A 96 22.49 4.17 8.28
N PHE A 97 21.33 4.27 7.62
CA PHE A 97 20.20 5.03 8.13
C PHE A 97 19.70 4.47 9.47
N LEU A 98 19.49 3.17 9.56
CA LEU A 98 19.09 2.49 10.81
C LEU A 98 20.13 2.72 11.92
N TRP A 99 21.41 2.49 11.62
CA TRP A 99 22.49 2.67 12.59
C TRP A 99 22.59 4.11 13.10
N SER A 100 22.50 5.09 12.20
CA SER A 100 22.61 6.51 12.56
C SER A 100 21.40 7.04 13.34
N ASN A 101 20.23 6.43 13.17
CA ASN A 101 18.98 6.83 13.82
C ASN A 101 18.47 5.75 14.80
N TRP A 102 19.37 4.92 15.33
CA TRP A 102 19.04 3.78 16.19
C TRP A 102 18.16 4.14 17.40
N GLU A 103 18.40 5.29 18.03
CA GLU A 103 17.66 5.76 19.20
C GLU A 103 16.15 5.85 18.95
N ASN A 104 15.74 6.19 17.72
CA ASN A 104 14.32 6.30 17.35
C ASN A 104 13.62 4.94 17.22
N TYR A 105 14.39 3.85 17.07
CA TYR A 105 13.86 2.52 16.78
C TYR A 105 14.14 1.49 17.87
N ALA A 106 15.08 1.76 18.77
CA ALA A 106 15.57 0.82 19.79
C ALA A 106 14.43 0.26 20.67
N ALA A 107 13.50 1.11 21.09
CA ALA A 107 12.40 0.74 22.00
C ALA A 107 11.37 -0.22 21.38
N GLY A 108 11.27 -0.29 20.05
CA GLY A 108 10.32 -1.14 19.32
C GLY A 108 10.96 -2.25 18.49
N PHE A 109 12.30 -2.28 18.43
CA PHE A 109 13.03 -3.14 17.49
C PHE A 109 12.78 -4.64 17.73
N ASP A 110 12.64 -5.08 18.97
CA ASP A 110 12.35 -6.47 19.34
C ASP A 110 10.98 -6.95 18.85
N LYS A 111 10.07 -6.03 18.57
CA LYS A 111 8.72 -6.32 18.07
C LYS A 111 8.62 -6.27 16.55
N LEU A 112 9.68 -5.78 15.87
CA LEU A 112 9.72 -5.70 14.42
C LEU A 112 9.92 -7.09 13.81
N GLU A 113 9.01 -7.47 12.93
CA GLU A 113 9.17 -8.67 12.11
C GLU A 113 10.17 -8.40 10.98
N LEU A 114 11.42 -8.82 11.19
CA LEU A 114 12.53 -8.59 10.25
C LEU A 114 12.18 -9.05 8.82
N ASN A 115 11.43 -10.13 8.68
CA ASN A 115 11.01 -10.64 7.38
C ASN A 115 10.05 -9.67 6.66
N GLN A 116 9.09 -9.08 7.37
CA GLN A 116 8.19 -8.06 6.82
C GLN A 116 8.96 -6.79 6.45
N LEU A 117 9.88 -6.35 7.31
CA LEU A 117 10.72 -5.19 7.06
C LEU A 117 11.57 -5.35 5.79
N ILE A 118 12.24 -6.51 5.61
CA ILE A 118 13.03 -6.80 4.42
C ILE A 118 12.14 -6.87 3.18
N THR A 119 11.02 -7.56 3.25
CA THR A 119 10.08 -7.71 2.14
C THR A 119 9.54 -6.34 1.70
N GLY A 120 9.08 -5.53 2.65
CA GLY A 120 8.64 -4.17 2.37
C GLY A 120 9.74 -3.31 1.77
N SER A 121 10.96 -3.35 2.34
CA SER A 121 12.09 -2.61 1.82
C SER A 121 12.40 -2.95 0.36
N LEU A 122 12.47 -4.23 0.03
CA LEU A 122 12.71 -4.69 -1.34
C LEU A 122 11.57 -4.27 -2.29
N PHE A 123 10.34 -4.25 -1.81
CA PHE A 123 9.18 -3.83 -2.58
C PHE A 123 9.26 -2.34 -2.98
N PHE A 124 9.57 -1.46 -2.02
CA PHE A 124 9.73 -0.03 -2.28
C PHE A 124 11.01 0.28 -3.06
N ASP A 125 12.10 -0.44 -2.80
CA ASP A 125 13.34 -0.31 -3.57
C ASP A 125 13.14 -0.72 -5.03
N THR A 126 12.39 -1.80 -5.29
CA THR A 126 12.03 -2.21 -6.65
C THR A 126 11.33 -1.08 -7.40
N SER A 127 10.33 -0.47 -6.79
CA SER A 127 9.61 0.63 -7.41
C SER A 127 10.53 1.82 -7.70
N ALA A 128 11.31 2.28 -6.71
CA ALA A 128 12.23 3.41 -6.88
C ALA A 128 13.29 3.14 -7.96
N ILE A 129 13.94 2.00 -7.90
CA ILE A 129 15.01 1.62 -8.83
C ILE A 129 14.49 1.56 -10.27
N LEU A 130 13.31 0.98 -10.49
CA LEU A 130 12.72 0.87 -11.82
C LEU A 130 12.26 2.23 -12.36
N TYR A 131 11.68 3.10 -11.53
CA TYR A 131 11.33 4.46 -11.94
C TYR A 131 12.55 5.27 -12.34
N THR A 132 13.56 5.30 -11.48
CA THR A 132 14.75 6.12 -11.70
C THR A 132 15.62 5.60 -12.86
N ASN A 133 15.67 4.28 -13.04
CA ASN A 133 16.45 3.65 -14.10
C ASN A 133 15.66 3.33 -15.37
N ALA A 134 14.44 3.88 -15.56
CA ALA A 134 13.65 3.62 -16.75
C ALA A 134 14.36 4.00 -18.07
N LEU A 135 15.07 5.13 -18.08
CA LEU A 135 15.87 5.55 -19.23
C LEU A 135 17.04 4.59 -19.46
N TYR A 136 17.72 4.16 -18.41
CA TYR A 136 18.79 3.17 -18.53
C TYR A 136 18.27 1.82 -19.05
N ALA A 137 17.11 1.37 -18.54
CA ALA A 137 16.45 0.16 -19.04
C ALA A 137 16.14 0.26 -20.54
N LEU A 138 15.60 1.40 -20.98
CA LEU A 138 15.34 1.65 -22.40
C LEU A 138 16.65 1.57 -23.22
N LEU A 139 17.71 2.23 -22.78
CA LEU A 139 19.01 2.21 -23.48
C LEU A 139 19.63 0.82 -23.58
N MET A 140 19.42 -0.04 -22.59
CA MET A 140 19.97 -1.39 -22.54
C MET A 140 19.13 -2.44 -23.26
N LEU A 141 17.81 -2.29 -23.29
CA LEU A 141 16.86 -3.29 -23.79
C LEU A 141 16.34 -3.00 -25.18
N ILE A 142 16.48 -1.78 -25.70
CA ILE A 142 16.03 -1.42 -27.05
C ILE A 142 16.61 -2.37 -28.09
N PRO A 143 15.79 -2.93 -29.03
CA PRO A 143 16.24 -3.93 -30.00
C PRO A 143 16.99 -3.31 -31.19
N LEU A 144 17.99 -2.48 -30.92
CA LEU A 144 18.80 -1.80 -31.93
C LEU A 144 20.28 -2.20 -31.82
N HIS A 145 20.93 -2.47 -32.94
CA HIS A 145 22.37 -2.76 -33.00
C HIS A 145 23.26 -1.60 -32.51
N TYR A 146 22.75 -0.37 -32.60
CA TYR A 146 23.50 0.82 -32.16
C TYR A 146 23.87 0.77 -30.67
N LYS A 147 23.08 0.06 -29.83
CA LYS A 147 23.38 -0.06 -28.41
C LYS A 147 24.72 -0.73 -28.09
N GLU A 148 25.26 -1.47 -29.02
CA GLU A 148 26.55 -2.16 -28.87
C GLU A 148 27.76 -1.31 -29.28
N ARG A 149 27.52 -0.15 -29.90
CA ARG A 149 28.60 0.79 -30.25
C ARG A 149 29.19 1.44 -28.99
N LYS A 150 30.49 1.68 -28.99
CA LYS A 150 31.19 2.32 -27.85
C LYS A 150 30.55 3.61 -27.33
N PRO A 151 30.13 4.59 -28.20
CA PRO A 151 29.50 5.82 -27.72
C PRO A 151 28.18 5.53 -26.98
N TRP A 152 27.32 4.64 -27.50
CA TRP A 152 26.05 4.28 -26.85
C TRP A 152 26.26 3.65 -25.47
N LYS A 153 27.20 2.69 -25.36
CA LYS A 153 27.54 2.08 -24.08
C LYS A 153 28.08 3.08 -23.09
N ARG A 154 28.84 4.08 -23.54
CA ARG A 154 29.33 5.17 -22.71
C ARG A 154 28.17 6.04 -22.20
N VAL A 155 27.23 6.38 -23.06
CA VAL A 155 26.00 7.11 -22.67
C VAL A 155 25.20 6.29 -21.66
N ALA A 156 24.94 5.01 -21.92
CA ALA A 156 24.21 4.14 -20.99
C ALA A 156 24.92 4.03 -19.63
N LYS A 157 26.24 3.92 -19.60
CA LYS A 157 27.03 3.94 -18.35
C LYS A 157 26.86 5.27 -17.61
N TRP A 158 26.98 6.40 -18.31
CA TRP A 158 26.83 7.71 -17.68
C TRP A 158 25.42 7.92 -17.12
N VAL A 159 24.38 7.58 -17.89
CA VAL A 159 22.99 7.64 -17.41
C VAL A 159 22.82 6.81 -16.15
N PHE A 160 23.32 5.57 -16.15
CA PHE A 160 23.25 4.69 -14.97
C PHE A 160 23.97 5.28 -13.77
N VAL A 161 25.23 5.71 -13.94
CA VAL A 161 26.04 6.23 -12.83
C VAL A 161 25.47 7.54 -12.28
N VAL A 162 25.14 8.50 -13.15
CA VAL A 162 24.60 9.81 -12.70
C VAL A 162 23.29 9.64 -11.96
N THR A 163 22.34 8.86 -12.54
CA THR A 163 21.04 8.63 -11.91
C THR A 163 21.19 7.97 -10.54
N ASN A 164 21.98 6.90 -10.46
CA ASN A 164 22.10 6.17 -9.21
C ASN A 164 23.00 6.88 -8.19
N SER A 165 23.98 7.67 -8.62
CA SER A 165 24.73 8.55 -7.71
C SER A 165 23.81 9.58 -7.05
N LEU A 166 22.91 10.19 -7.82
CA LEU A 166 21.91 11.10 -7.26
C LEU A 166 21.00 10.38 -6.25
N CYS A 167 20.48 9.21 -6.61
CA CYS A 167 19.61 8.43 -5.74
C CYS A 167 20.31 7.99 -4.44
N LEU A 168 21.55 7.56 -4.51
CA LEU A 168 22.34 7.19 -3.34
C LEU A 168 22.63 8.41 -2.46
N SER A 169 22.99 9.55 -3.07
CA SER A 169 23.20 10.81 -2.34
C SER A 169 21.93 11.23 -1.60
N LEU A 170 20.77 11.16 -2.23
CA LEU A 170 19.48 11.46 -1.58
C LEU A 170 19.21 10.54 -0.38
N ASN A 171 19.47 9.23 -0.52
CA ASN A 171 19.30 8.30 0.61
C ASN A 171 20.28 8.59 1.76
N LEU A 172 21.52 9.03 1.46
CA LEU A 172 22.52 9.36 2.48
C LEU A 172 22.24 10.72 3.14
N VAL A 173 21.79 11.72 2.39
CA VAL A 173 21.36 13.01 2.95
C VAL A 173 20.23 12.78 3.97
N ASP A 174 19.33 11.89 3.67
CA ASP A 174 18.19 11.58 4.55
C ASP A 174 18.61 10.91 5.87
N VAL A 175 19.81 10.31 5.94
CA VAL A 175 20.37 9.78 7.19
C VAL A 175 20.52 10.92 8.25
N VAL A 176 20.88 12.10 7.79
CA VAL A 176 21.05 13.30 8.63
C VAL A 176 19.72 14.06 8.78
N TYR A 177 19.05 14.31 7.66
CA TYR A 177 17.83 15.13 7.62
C TYR A 177 16.68 14.52 8.43
N PHE A 178 16.60 13.20 8.53
CA PHE A 178 15.60 12.49 9.32
C PHE A 178 15.63 12.88 10.81
N ARG A 179 16.79 13.21 11.37
CA ARG A 179 16.91 13.64 12.78
C ARG A 179 16.14 14.92 13.08
N TYR A 180 15.98 15.77 12.07
CA TYR A 180 15.27 17.05 12.20
C TYR A 180 13.78 16.92 11.90
N THR A 181 13.39 15.99 11.02
CA THR A 181 12.03 15.93 10.49
C THR A 181 11.24 14.69 10.92
N SER A 182 11.93 13.67 11.47
CA SER A 182 11.39 12.36 11.84
C SER A 182 10.62 11.67 10.71
N ARG A 183 10.87 12.06 9.46
CA ARG A 183 10.26 11.48 8.25
C ARG A 183 11.24 11.46 7.09
N ARG A 184 11.02 10.56 6.11
CA ARG A 184 11.77 10.56 4.85
C ARG A 184 11.49 11.84 4.07
N THR A 185 12.53 12.38 3.44
CA THR A 185 12.44 13.56 2.57
C THR A 185 11.41 13.34 1.47
N THR A 186 10.53 14.31 1.30
CA THR A 186 9.48 14.36 0.27
C THR A 186 9.73 15.54 -0.67
N ALA A 187 8.96 15.64 -1.75
CA ALA A 187 9.12 16.75 -2.70
C ALA A 187 8.81 18.13 -2.11
N SER A 188 8.16 18.20 -0.93
CA SER A 188 7.93 19.48 -0.23
C SER A 188 9.22 20.19 0.14
N VAL A 189 10.32 19.45 0.33
CA VAL A 189 11.64 20.00 0.65
C VAL A 189 12.09 21.05 -0.37
N PHE A 190 11.76 20.86 -1.65
CA PHE A 190 12.11 21.85 -2.67
C PHE A 190 11.37 23.19 -2.53
N GLN A 191 10.14 23.17 -1.97
CA GLN A 191 9.38 24.37 -1.65
C GLN A 191 9.85 24.99 -0.33
N GLU A 192 10.08 24.17 0.69
CA GLU A 192 10.59 24.60 1.99
C GLU A 192 11.89 25.38 1.85
N PHE A 193 12.81 24.90 1.01
CA PHE A 193 14.10 25.54 0.78
C PHE A 193 14.11 26.61 -0.34
N SER A 194 13.01 26.79 -1.09
CA SER A 194 12.98 27.75 -2.21
C SER A 194 13.17 29.22 -1.79
N HIS A 195 12.86 29.52 -0.54
CA HIS A 195 12.96 30.86 0.03
C HIS A 195 14.20 31.09 0.92
N GLU A 196 15.03 30.03 1.10
CA GLU A 196 16.21 30.09 1.95
C GLU A 196 17.44 30.56 1.15
N GLY A 197 17.87 31.81 1.36
CA GLY A 197 19.04 32.37 0.66
C GLY A 197 20.39 31.76 1.06
N ASN A 198 20.47 31.01 2.16
CA ASN A 198 21.70 30.47 2.76
C ASN A 198 21.85 28.95 2.66
N ILE A 199 21.08 28.30 1.79
CA ILE A 199 21.09 26.83 1.59
C ILE A 199 22.50 26.23 1.44
N LEU A 200 23.34 26.84 0.63
CA LEU A 200 24.71 26.35 0.39
C LEU A 200 25.57 26.38 1.66
N SER A 201 25.36 27.37 2.52
CA SER A 201 26.03 27.45 3.80
C SER A 201 25.56 26.35 4.76
N ILE A 202 24.25 26.06 4.79
CA ILE A 202 23.68 24.98 5.61
C ILE A 202 24.25 23.62 5.15
N ILE A 203 24.16 23.34 3.86
CA ILE A 203 24.70 22.09 3.29
C ILE A 203 26.20 21.98 3.57
N GLY A 204 26.97 23.06 3.40
CA GLY A 204 28.40 23.09 3.65
C GLY A 204 28.73 22.74 5.11
N LYS A 205 27.99 23.26 6.07
CA LYS A 205 28.15 22.92 7.51
C LYS A 205 27.84 21.45 7.77
N GLU A 206 26.74 20.92 7.22
CA GLU A 206 26.36 19.52 7.42
C GLU A 206 27.37 18.56 6.80
N VAL A 207 27.94 18.87 5.65
CA VAL A 207 29.03 18.09 5.01
C VAL A 207 30.25 17.99 5.94
N VAL A 208 30.63 19.09 6.60
CA VAL A 208 31.77 19.11 7.53
C VAL A 208 31.44 18.37 8.83
N HIS A 209 30.22 18.46 9.32
CA HIS A 209 29.81 17.77 10.57
C HIS A 209 29.63 16.26 10.40
N HIS A 210 29.40 15.75 9.17
CA HIS A 210 29.14 14.34 8.88
C HIS A 210 30.14 13.72 7.89
N PRO A 211 31.47 13.77 8.15
CA PRO A 211 32.50 13.35 7.21
C PRO A 211 32.39 11.87 6.84
N PHE A 212 31.97 11.01 7.75
CA PHE A 212 31.80 9.57 7.51
C PHE A 212 30.74 9.32 6.43
N ILE A 213 29.59 9.99 6.47
CA ILE A 213 28.50 9.83 5.49
C ILE A 213 28.95 10.34 4.12
N VAL A 214 29.70 11.44 4.08
CA VAL A 214 30.26 12.01 2.84
C VAL A 214 31.28 11.06 2.21
N LEU A 215 32.22 10.54 3.00
CA LEU A 215 33.23 9.59 2.52
C LEU A 215 32.59 8.29 2.03
N LEU A 216 31.57 7.79 2.73
CA LEU A 216 30.80 6.64 2.30
C LEU A 216 30.10 6.92 0.96
N GLY A 217 29.48 8.08 0.80
CA GLY A 217 28.85 8.49 -0.46
C GLY A 217 29.84 8.50 -1.63
N ILE A 218 31.02 9.11 -1.44
CA ILE A 218 32.10 9.12 -2.44
C ILE A 218 32.54 7.68 -2.76
N ALA A 219 32.71 6.84 -1.75
CA ALA A 219 33.10 5.44 -1.94
C ALA A 219 32.06 4.64 -2.72
N LEU A 220 30.76 4.78 -2.39
CA LEU A 220 29.67 4.12 -3.11
C LEU A 220 29.59 4.55 -4.57
N ILE A 221 29.75 5.86 -4.86
CA ILE A 221 29.77 6.39 -6.22
C ILE A 221 30.99 5.87 -7.00
N ALA A 222 32.17 5.84 -6.38
CA ALA A 222 33.38 5.28 -6.99
C ALA A 222 33.21 3.78 -7.30
N LEU A 223 32.66 3.02 -6.35
CA LEU A 223 32.38 1.59 -6.55
C LEU A 223 31.32 1.37 -7.63
N LEU A 224 30.28 2.22 -7.71
CA LEU A 224 29.28 2.17 -8.78
C LEU A 224 29.92 2.31 -10.16
N TRP A 225 30.88 3.23 -10.30
CA TRP A 225 31.65 3.42 -11.54
C TRP A 225 32.53 2.24 -11.88
N ILE A 226 33.25 1.69 -10.90
CA ILE A 226 34.22 0.61 -11.06
C ILE A 226 33.55 -0.73 -11.36
N LEU A 227 32.46 -1.04 -10.60
CA LEU A 227 31.77 -2.32 -10.68
C LEU A 227 30.74 -2.38 -11.81
N TYR A 228 30.49 -1.27 -12.52
CA TYR A 228 29.55 -1.25 -13.63
C TYR A 228 29.89 -2.32 -14.67
N ILE A 229 28.95 -3.18 -14.97
CA ILE A 229 29.07 -4.26 -15.95
C ILE A 229 28.71 -3.77 -17.33
N GLU A 230 29.70 -3.71 -18.22
CA GLU A 230 29.52 -3.30 -19.61
C GLU A 230 29.05 -4.48 -20.47
N PRO A 231 27.98 -4.34 -21.27
CA PRO A 231 27.50 -5.43 -22.13
C PRO A 231 28.47 -5.79 -23.21
N ARG A 232 28.48 -7.09 -23.61
CA ARG A 232 29.32 -7.62 -24.70
C ARG A 232 28.88 -7.03 -26.05
N ALA A 233 29.84 -6.72 -26.90
CA ALA A 233 29.56 -6.34 -28.27
C ALA A 233 29.10 -7.54 -29.11
N TYR A 234 28.06 -7.34 -29.91
CA TYR A 234 27.61 -8.34 -30.88
C TYR A 234 28.63 -8.56 -31.98
N ARG A 235 29.00 -9.81 -32.25
CA ARG A 235 29.85 -10.21 -33.36
C ARG A 235 28.98 -10.85 -34.44
N PRO A 236 28.66 -10.15 -35.56
CA PRO A 236 27.74 -10.64 -36.59
C PRO A 236 28.22 -11.94 -37.28
N GLN A 237 29.52 -12.21 -37.26
CA GLN A 237 30.12 -13.41 -37.83
C GLN A 237 29.73 -14.71 -37.08
N LEU A 238 29.30 -14.63 -35.83
CA LEU A 238 29.02 -15.77 -34.96
C LEU A 238 27.53 -16.10 -34.80
N ARG A 239 26.61 -15.21 -35.20
CA ARG A 239 25.15 -15.41 -35.02
C ARG A 239 24.37 -14.75 -36.14
N PRO A 240 23.34 -15.43 -36.72
CA PRO A 240 22.43 -14.82 -37.69
C PRO A 240 21.73 -13.59 -37.11
N ARG A 241 21.63 -12.48 -37.86
CA ARG A 241 21.08 -11.22 -37.39
C ARG A 241 19.64 -11.35 -36.89
N TRP A 242 18.81 -12.18 -37.53
CA TRP A 242 17.41 -12.37 -37.14
C TRP A 242 17.29 -12.97 -35.72
N LYS A 243 18.14 -13.94 -35.35
CA LYS A 243 18.15 -14.52 -34.00
C LYS A 243 18.47 -13.48 -32.93
N TYR A 244 19.36 -12.55 -33.24
CA TYR A 244 19.65 -11.43 -32.35
C TYR A 244 18.40 -10.58 -32.07
N TYR A 245 17.68 -10.15 -33.13
CA TYR A 245 16.50 -9.33 -32.97
C TYR A 245 15.36 -10.06 -32.26
N VAL A 246 15.12 -11.33 -32.59
CA VAL A 246 14.13 -12.16 -31.91
C VAL A 246 14.40 -12.20 -30.40
N VAL A 247 15.64 -12.51 -29.99
CA VAL A 247 16.02 -12.53 -28.56
C VAL A 247 15.82 -11.16 -27.92
N GLN A 248 16.17 -10.07 -28.60
CA GLN A 248 16.01 -8.72 -28.03
C GLN A 248 14.54 -8.33 -27.88
N VAL A 249 13.69 -8.63 -28.88
CA VAL A 249 12.25 -8.35 -28.82
C VAL A 249 11.58 -9.19 -27.73
N LEU A 250 11.91 -10.47 -27.64
CA LEU A 250 11.42 -11.34 -26.56
C LEU A 250 11.87 -10.84 -25.17
N SER A 251 13.14 -10.44 -25.05
CA SER A 251 13.63 -9.84 -23.80
C SER A 251 12.85 -8.58 -23.43
N LEU A 252 12.60 -7.70 -24.41
CA LEU A 252 11.82 -6.48 -24.17
C LEU A 252 10.37 -6.83 -23.78
N GLY A 253 9.74 -7.79 -24.45
CA GLY A 253 8.39 -8.30 -24.16
C GLY A 253 8.26 -8.89 -22.76
N VAL A 254 9.33 -9.42 -22.19
CA VAL A 254 9.35 -9.90 -20.79
C VAL A 254 9.67 -8.78 -19.81
N PHE A 255 10.71 -7.97 -20.09
CA PHE A 255 11.16 -6.97 -19.13
C PHE A 255 10.22 -5.78 -18.98
N VAL A 256 9.54 -5.34 -20.04
CA VAL A 256 8.62 -4.19 -19.94
C VAL A 256 7.46 -4.47 -18.99
N PRO A 257 6.70 -5.58 -19.11
CA PRO A 257 5.66 -5.90 -18.15
C PRO A 257 6.19 -6.06 -16.72
N LEU A 258 7.36 -6.70 -16.53
CA LEU A 258 7.98 -6.84 -15.23
C LEU A 258 8.38 -5.49 -14.62
N CYS A 259 8.93 -4.58 -15.43
CA CYS A 259 9.26 -3.23 -14.98
C CYS A 259 7.99 -2.45 -14.59
N VAL A 260 6.94 -2.52 -15.41
CA VAL A 260 5.67 -1.84 -15.12
C VAL A 260 5.04 -2.40 -13.84
N ALA A 261 5.02 -3.72 -13.68
CA ALA A 261 4.51 -4.36 -12.47
C ALA A 261 5.33 -3.98 -11.23
N GLY A 262 6.67 -3.98 -11.33
CA GLY A 262 7.55 -3.56 -10.24
C GLY A 262 7.38 -2.08 -9.88
N MET A 263 7.23 -1.19 -10.86
CA MET A 263 6.95 0.22 -10.63
C MET A 263 5.61 0.44 -9.93
N ARG A 264 4.58 -0.32 -10.30
CA ARG A 264 3.22 -0.22 -9.72
C ARG A 264 3.09 -0.92 -8.37
N GLY A 265 3.91 -1.95 -8.12
CA GLY A 265 3.80 -2.83 -6.96
C GLY A 265 2.87 -4.03 -7.18
N GLY A 266 2.57 -4.41 -8.44
CA GLY A 266 1.77 -5.60 -8.76
C GLY A 266 1.37 -5.71 -10.21
N PHE A 267 0.86 -6.89 -10.58
CA PHE A 267 0.46 -7.22 -11.96
C PHE A 267 -1.01 -6.91 -12.26
N THR A 268 -1.86 -6.80 -11.25
CA THR A 268 -3.30 -6.62 -11.45
C THR A 268 -3.66 -5.18 -11.79
N THR A 269 -4.66 -4.98 -12.63
CA THR A 269 -5.21 -3.66 -12.98
C THR A 269 -5.93 -3.01 -11.80
N ALA A 270 -6.46 -3.82 -10.89
CA ALA A 270 -7.13 -3.38 -9.68
C ALA A 270 -6.19 -2.74 -8.65
N VAL A 271 -4.89 -3.07 -8.70
CA VAL A 271 -3.90 -2.50 -7.77
C VAL A 271 -3.52 -1.09 -8.23
N ARG A 272 -3.85 -0.09 -7.40
CA ARG A 272 -3.31 1.26 -7.59
C ARG A 272 -1.80 1.27 -7.38
N PRO A 273 -1.06 2.18 -8.06
CA PRO A 273 0.36 2.33 -7.78
C PRO A 273 0.60 2.55 -6.29
N ILE A 274 1.59 1.85 -5.73
CA ILE A 274 1.94 1.96 -4.31
C ILE A 274 2.24 3.40 -3.91
N THR A 275 1.86 3.75 -2.70
CA THR A 275 2.04 5.07 -2.08
C THR A 275 2.89 4.97 -0.83
N LEU A 276 3.24 6.11 -0.21
CA LEU A 276 4.00 6.12 1.04
C LEU A 276 3.26 5.37 2.15
N SER A 277 1.95 5.55 2.23
CA SER A 277 1.11 4.90 3.26
C SER A 277 1.18 3.37 3.24
N ASN A 278 1.43 2.76 2.07
CA ASN A 278 1.59 1.31 2.00
C ASN A 278 2.79 0.78 2.82
N ALA A 279 3.74 1.63 3.22
CA ALA A 279 4.83 1.22 4.10
C ALA A 279 4.33 0.75 5.48
N ASN A 280 3.23 1.33 5.97
CA ASN A 280 2.66 0.99 7.28
C ASN A 280 2.18 -0.47 7.37
N GLN A 281 1.92 -1.15 6.25
CA GLN A 281 1.55 -2.58 6.28
C GLN A 281 2.70 -3.52 6.67
N TYR A 282 3.95 -3.04 6.59
CA TYR A 282 5.17 -3.83 6.87
C TYR A 282 5.80 -3.50 8.23
N VAL A 283 5.18 -2.63 9.01
CA VAL A 283 5.70 -2.14 10.30
C VAL A 283 4.58 -2.10 11.34
N ASN A 284 4.96 -2.00 12.61
CA ASN A 284 4.00 -1.95 13.73
C ASN A 284 3.63 -0.52 14.10
N GLN A 285 4.54 0.43 13.88
CA GLN A 285 4.31 1.85 14.17
C GLN A 285 4.60 2.71 12.93
N PRO A 286 3.83 3.78 12.69
CA PRO A 286 4.03 4.65 11.52
C PRO A 286 5.45 5.24 11.42
N ALA A 287 6.10 5.54 12.55
CA ALA A 287 7.48 6.03 12.58
C ALA A 287 8.49 5.05 11.95
N GLU A 288 8.22 3.74 12.06
CA GLU A 288 9.06 2.68 11.50
C GLU A 288 8.94 2.57 9.98
N ALA A 289 7.89 3.15 9.38
CA ALA A 289 7.71 3.17 7.92
C ALA A 289 8.91 3.80 7.20
N ALA A 290 9.63 4.70 7.84
CA ALA A 290 10.84 5.29 7.30
C ALA A 290 11.98 4.26 7.08
N LEU A 291 11.98 3.12 7.78
CA LEU A 291 12.93 2.02 7.55
C LEU A 291 12.63 1.27 6.26
N VAL A 292 11.34 1.16 5.91
CA VAL A 292 10.87 0.48 4.69
C VAL A 292 11.04 1.36 3.47
N LEU A 293 10.69 2.64 3.59
CA LEU A 293 10.78 3.63 2.51
C LEU A 293 12.25 3.95 2.15
N ASN A 294 12.42 4.45 0.93
CA ASN A 294 13.64 5.10 0.46
C ASN A 294 13.34 6.50 -0.07
N THR A 295 14.31 7.37 -0.06
CA THR A 295 14.13 8.79 -0.39
C THR A 295 13.76 9.03 -1.85
N PRO A 296 14.36 8.38 -2.86
CA PRO A 296 13.93 8.51 -4.24
C PRO A 296 12.45 8.17 -4.45
N PHE A 297 11.95 7.09 -3.83
CA PHE A 297 10.54 6.74 -3.88
C PHE A 297 9.66 7.83 -3.26
N SER A 298 10.02 8.30 -2.07
CA SER A 298 9.26 9.30 -1.33
C SER A 298 9.15 10.61 -2.14
N ILE A 299 10.23 11.06 -2.75
CA ILE A 299 10.23 12.25 -3.60
C ILE A 299 9.34 12.02 -4.84
N ILE A 300 9.55 10.93 -5.59
CA ILE A 300 8.78 10.65 -6.82
C ILE A 300 7.27 10.60 -6.55
N ARG A 301 6.86 10.02 -5.43
CA ARG A 301 5.45 9.85 -5.10
C ARG A 301 4.78 11.11 -4.57
N THR A 302 5.56 12.10 -4.15
CA THR A 302 5.06 13.36 -3.59
C THR A 302 5.23 14.56 -4.51
N ILE A 303 5.88 14.40 -5.68
CA ILE A 303 5.94 15.45 -6.71
C ILE A 303 4.51 15.86 -7.09
N ASN A 304 4.25 17.16 -7.06
CA ASN A 304 2.96 17.78 -7.38
C ASN A 304 1.79 17.35 -6.49
N LYS A 305 2.06 16.77 -5.31
CA LYS A 305 1.03 16.47 -4.33
C LYS A 305 0.88 17.60 -3.34
N LYS A 306 -0.30 18.23 -3.34
CA LYS A 306 -0.68 19.24 -2.35
C LYS A 306 -1.44 18.56 -1.23
N SER A 307 -0.87 18.50 -0.04
CA SER A 307 -1.54 17.89 1.12
C SER A 307 -2.70 18.75 1.61
N PHE A 308 -2.48 20.04 1.68
CA PHE A 308 -3.43 21.01 2.20
C PHE A 308 -3.41 22.29 1.37
N GLU A 309 -4.58 22.86 1.16
CA GLU A 309 -4.75 24.27 0.83
C GLU A 309 -5.44 24.93 2.03
N ASN A 310 -4.96 26.08 2.44
CA ASN A 310 -5.62 26.85 3.50
C ASN A 310 -6.49 27.94 2.84
N PRO A 311 -7.76 27.64 2.53
CA PRO A 311 -8.67 28.64 1.98
C PRO A 311 -9.04 29.60 3.09
N LYS A 312 -8.68 30.86 2.93
CA LYS A 312 -9.00 31.94 3.89
C LYS A 312 -10.41 32.48 3.63
N TYR A 313 -11.44 31.64 3.80
CA TYR A 313 -12.83 32.07 3.61
C TYR A 313 -13.38 32.88 4.79
N PHE A 314 -12.83 32.65 5.99
CA PHE A 314 -13.28 33.30 7.23
C PHE A 314 -12.08 33.80 8.01
N SER A 315 -12.27 34.81 8.83
CA SER A 315 -11.26 35.22 9.82
C SER A 315 -11.15 34.18 10.94
N PRO A 316 -10.04 34.14 11.68
CA PRO A 316 -9.89 33.21 12.82
C PRO A 316 -11.01 33.36 13.85
N GLN A 317 -11.46 34.59 14.12
CA GLN A 317 -12.54 34.88 15.09
C GLN A 317 -13.89 34.33 14.62
N GLU A 318 -14.18 34.44 13.31
CA GLU A 318 -15.40 33.86 12.72
C GLU A 318 -15.34 32.32 12.77
N LEU A 319 -14.19 31.73 12.48
CA LEU A 319 -14.01 30.26 12.54
C LEU A 319 -14.31 29.72 13.94
N ASP A 320 -13.80 30.35 14.99
CA ASP A 320 -14.01 29.95 16.39
C ASP A 320 -15.50 29.99 16.78
N THR A 321 -16.27 30.91 16.19
CA THR A 321 -17.72 31.01 16.43
C THR A 321 -18.52 29.99 15.63
N LEU A 322 -18.08 29.63 14.42
CA LEU A 322 -18.77 28.71 13.52
C LEU A 322 -18.55 27.25 13.92
N TYR A 323 -17.31 26.88 14.23
CA TYR A 323 -16.96 25.51 14.56
C TYR A 323 -15.62 25.42 15.31
N SER A 324 -15.62 24.83 16.47
CA SER A 324 -14.39 24.43 17.16
C SER A 324 -14.10 22.95 16.92
N PRO A 325 -12.92 22.59 16.42
CA PRO A 325 -12.50 21.19 16.32
C PRO A 325 -12.19 20.59 17.70
N LEU A 326 -11.98 21.43 18.71
CA LEU A 326 -11.79 21.00 20.10
C LEU A 326 -13.15 20.76 20.76
N HIS A 327 -13.48 19.51 20.98
CA HIS A 327 -14.68 19.12 21.68
C HIS A 327 -14.33 18.73 23.12
N THR A 328 -14.86 19.49 24.08
CA THR A 328 -14.78 19.09 25.49
C THR A 328 -15.82 17.98 25.71
N PRO A 329 -15.40 16.77 26.13
CA PRO A 329 -16.35 15.70 26.44
C PRO A 329 -17.28 16.18 27.56
N ARG A 330 -18.59 16.01 27.38
CA ARG A 330 -19.50 16.15 28.53
C ARG A 330 -19.17 15.02 29.48
N ALA A 331 -18.92 15.35 30.74
CA ALA A 331 -18.71 14.35 31.77
C ALA A 331 -19.90 13.38 31.77
N GLY A 332 -19.68 12.15 31.37
CA GLY A 332 -20.68 11.09 31.43
C GLY A 332 -20.94 10.78 32.91
N GLN A 333 -22.20 10.68 33.30
CA GLN A 333 -22.55 10.17 34.61
C GLN A 333 -22.58 8.64 34.53
N GLY A 334 -21.54 7.97 35.03
CA GLY A 334 -21.49 6.51 35.12
C GLY A 334 -20.23 5.86 34.55
N GLU A 335 -20.12 4.57 34.77
CA GLU A 335 -19.04 3.76 34.24
C GLU A 335 -19.21 3.52 32.72
N MET A 336 -18.07 3.32 32.03
CA MET A 336 -18.04 2.99 30.61
C MET A 336 -18.84 1.70 30.34
N LEU A 337 -19.81 1.78 29.43
CA LEU A 337 -20.52 0.61 28.94
C LEU A 337 -19.60 -0.17 27.97
N ARG A 338 -19.05 -1.30 28.42
CA ARG A 338 -18.15 -2.15 27.62
C ARG A 338 -18.91 -2.99 26.60
N LYS A 339 -19.58 -2.31 25.65
CA LYS A 339 -20.28 -2.93 24.52
C LYS A 339 -19.32 -3.24 23.38
N ASN A 340 -19.54 -4.32 22.66
CA ASN A 340 -18.89 -4.52 21.38
C ASN A 340 -19.31 -3.45 20.38
N VAL A 341 -18.46 -3.14 19.44
CA VAL A 341 -18.66 -2.12 18.42
C VAL A 341 -18.43 -2.73 17.05
N VAL A 342 -19.44 -2.62 16.20
CA VAL A 342 -19.39 -3.13 14.82
C VAL A 342 -19.74 -1.99 13.87
N VAL A 343 -18.75 -1.59 13.04
CA VAL A 343 -18.91 -0.54 12.03
C VAL A 343 -19.01 -1.18 10.65
N LEU A 344 -20.12 -0.98 9.95
CA LEU A 344 -20.30 -1.42 8.57
C LEU A 344 -20.25 -0.21 7.65
N ILE A 345 -19.23 -0.16 6.79
CA ILE A 345 -19.07 0.87 5.75
C ILE A 345 -19.55 0.26 4.44
N LEU A 346 -20.67 0.75 3.94
CA LEU A 346 -21.36 0.19 2.79
C LEU A 346 -20.92 0.90 1.51
N GLU A 347 -20.32 0.16 0.59
CA GLU A 347 -19.85 0.68 -0.69
C GLU A 347 -21.02 1.21 -1.52
N SER A 348 -20.94 2.48 -1.92
CA SER A 348 -21.85 3.15 -2.85
C SER A 348 -23.34 3.17 -2.43
N PHE A 349 -23.66 3.09 -1.14
CA PHE A 349 -25.03 3.21 -0.63
C PHE A 349 -25.44 4.68 -0.51
N GLY A 350 -25.70 5.32 -1.66
CA GLY A 350 -26.24 6.68 -1.71
C GLY A 350 -27.67 6.77 -1.15
N GLN A 351 -28.06 7.98 -0.78
CA GLN A 351 -29.40 8.24 -0.25
C GLN A 351 -30.50 7.82 -1.23
N GLU A 352 -30.27 8.01 -2.52
CA GLU A 352 -31.21 7.69 -3.60
C GLU A 352 -31.66 6.23 -3.63
N PHE A 353 -30.88 5.31 -3.08
CA PHE A 353 -31.22 3.88 -3.03
C PHE A 353 -32.08 3.52 -1.83
N VAL A 354 -32.19 4.39 -0.83
CA VAL A 354 -32.84 4.10 0.47
C VAL A 354 -34.27 4.64 0.49
N GLY A 355 -35.25 3.74 0.41
CA GLY A 355 -36.66 4.12 0.36
C GLY A 355 -37.14 4.90 1.58
N ALA A 356 -36.79 4.45 2.78
CA ALA A 356 -37.14 5.08 4.04
C ALA A 356 -36.64 6.53 4.20
N LEU A 357 -35.60 6.90 3.45
CA LEU A 357 -34.98 8.24 3.47
C LEU A 357 -35.53 9.16 2.38
N ASN A 358 -36.37 8.64 1.50
CA ASN A 358 -36.96 9.37 0.37
C ASN A 358 -38.50 9.22 0.31
N PRO A 359 -39.23 9.45 1.39
CA PRO A 359 -40.67 9.22 1.42
C PRO A 359 -41.45 10.14 0.47
N GLN A 360 -40.85 11.22 -0.01
CA GLN A 360 -41.49 12.20 -0.91
C GLN A 360 -41.36 11.81 -2.40
N LEU A 361 -40.49 10.87 -2.78
CA LEU A 361 -40.31 10.48 -4.18
C LEU A 361 -41.49 9.65 -4.69
N ASP A 362 -41.74 9.71 -5.99
CA ASP A 362 -42.88 9.04 -6.67
C ASP A 362 -44.23 9.25 -6.01
N GLY A 363 -44.48 10.46 -5.46
CA GLY A 363 -45.71 10.77 -4.74
C GLY A 363 -45.91 9.89 -3.51
N GLY A 364 -44.84 9.49 -2.84
CA GLY A 364 -44.87 8.63 -1.64
C GLY A 364 -44.84 7.13 -1.92
N LYS A 365 -44.64 6.72 -3.19
CA LYS A 365 -44.63 5.30 -3.58
C LYS A 365 -43.22 4.73 -3.76
N TYR A 366 -42.18 5.55 -3.66
CA TYR A 366 -40.79 5.12 -3.86
C TYR A 366 -40.33 4.13 -2.79
N LYS A 367 -39.95 2.94 -3.21
CA LYS A 367 -39.49 1.86 -2.32
C LYS A 367 -37.98 1.72 -2.22
N GLY A 368 -37.22 2.42 -3.07
CA GLY A 368 -35.76 2.27 -3.12
C GLY A 368 -35.28 0.87 -3.51
N ALA A 369 -34.01 0.62 -3.22
CA ALA A 369 -33.33 -0.64 -3.48
C ALA A 369 -32.91 -1.39 -2.19
N THR A 370 -33.29 -0.91 -1.01
CA THR A 370 -32.76 -1.35 0.28
C THR A 370 -33.86 -1.73 1.30
N PRO A 371 -34.76 -2.69 0.98
CA PRO A 371 -35.87 -3.04 1.85
C PRO A 371 -35.44 -3.53 3.23
N PHE A 372 -34.30 -4.19 3.36
CA PHE A 372 -33.80 -4.62 4.66
C PHE A 372 -33.24 -3.45 5.46
N LEU A 373 -32.43 -2.60 4.86
CA LEU A 373 -31.90 -1.40 5.51
C LEU A 373 -33.04 -0.46 5.94
N ASP A 374 -34.09 -0.33 5.13
CA ASP A 374 -35.30 0.43 5.48
C ASP A 374 -35.95 -0.11 6.76
N SER A 375 -36.04 -1.44 6.90
CA SER A 375 -36.54 -2.08 8.11
C SER A 375 -35.67 -1.83 9.34
N LEU A 376 -34.34 -1.73 9.15
CA LEU A 376 -33.43 -1.36 10.22
C LEU A 376 -33.57 0.11 10.63
N ILE A 377 -33.71 1.01 9.66
CA ILE A 377 -33.91 2.44 9.87
C ILE A 377 -35.14 2.68 10.77
N ALA A 378 -36.21 1.92 10.55
CA ALA A 378 -37.46 2.05 11.35
C ALA A 378 -37.25 1.79 12.85
N VAL A 379 -36.23 1.01 13.24
CA VAL A 379 -35.94 0.66 14.65
C VAL A 379 -34.61 1.22 15.15
N SER A 380 -34.03 2.16 14.41
CA SER A 380 -32.68 2.71 14.69
C SER A 380 -32.71 4.21 14.89
N THR A 381 -31.65 4.74 15.45
CA THR A 381 -31.38 6.18 15.39
C THR A 381 -30.79 6.50 14.04
N THR A 382 -31.45 7.32 13.26
CA THR A 382 -31.06 7.70 11.90
C THR A 382 -30.78 9.20 11.81
N TYR A 383 -29.75 9.56 11.08
CA TYR A 383 -29.33 10.95 10.87
C TYR A 383 -29.67 11.35 9.44
N GLU A 384 -30.69 12.17 9.28
CA GLU A 384 -31.27 12.50 7.97
C GLU A 384 -30.39 13.41 7.12
N GLN A 385 -29.58 14.25 7.74
CA GLN A 385 -28.69 15.19 7.06
C GLN A 385 -27.23 14.80 7.25
N SER A 386 -26.80 13.75 6.55
CA SER A 386 -25.43 13.27 6.59
C SER A 386 -24.79 13.38 5.22
N PHE A 387 -23.56 13.87 5.19
CA PHE A 387 -22.82 14.10 3.97
C PHE A 387 -21.54 13.27 3.96
N ALA A 388 -21.20 12.71 2.80
CA ALA A 388 -19.93 12.07 2.61
C ALA A 388 -18.81 13.11 2.57
N ASN A 389 -17.68 12.79 3.20
CA ASN A 389 -16.48 13.58 3.10
C ASN A 389 -15.57 12.93 2.04
N GLY A 390 -15.35 13.64 0.93
CA GLY A 390 -14.62 13.12 -0.21
C GLY A 390 -15.54 12.53 -1.30
N ARG A 391 -14.92 11.95 -2.32
CA ARG A 391 -15.59 11.43 -3.52
C ARG A 391 -15.22 9.99 -3.88
N LYS A 392 -14.38 9.35 -3.09
CA LYS A 392 -13.83 8.01 -3.35
C LYS A 392 -13.81 7.20 -2.07
N SER A 393 -13.90 5.90 -2.18
CA SER A 393 -13.85 4.96 -1.05
C SER A 393 -12.58 5.12 -0.19
N ILE A 394 -11.47 5.50 -0.82
CA ILE A 394 -10.21 5.82 -0.14
C ILE A 394 -10.33 7.02 0.83
N ASP A 395 -11.30 7.91 0.65
CA ASP A 395 -11.59 9.05 1.52
C ASP A 395 -12.55 8.67 2.65
N GLY A 396 -13.41 7.69 2.41
CA GLY A 396 -14.44 7.25 3.34
C GLY A 396 -13.88 6.62 4.61
N MET A 397 -12.92 5.72 4.48
CA MET A 397 -12.34 5.01 5.62
C MET A 397 -11.65 5.94 6.64
N PRO A 398 -10.76 6.88 6.26
CA PRO A 398 -10.17 7.84 7.20
C PRO A 398 -11.23 8.74 7.86
N SER A 399 -12.24 9.16 7.11
CA SER A 399 -13.30 10.03 7.62
C SER A 399 -14.16 9.32 8.67
N VAL A 400 -14.50 8.07 8.44
CA VAL A 400 -15.37 7.30 9.35
C VAL A 400 -14.60 6.86 10.60
N LEU A 401 -13.39 6.31 10.44
CA LEU A 401 -12.68 5.63 11.52
C LEU A 401 -11.71 6.52 12.31
N SER A 402 -11.33 7.68 11.74
CA SER A 402 -10.35 8.58 12.35
C SER A 402 -10.74 10.06 12.28
N SER A 403 -11.93 10.39 11.78
CA SER A 403 -12.41 11.77 11.63
C SER A 403 -11.52 12.65 10.74
N ILE A 404 -10.72 12.05 9.87
CA ILE A 404 -9.83 12.76 8.95
C ILE A 404 -10.59 13.06 7.67
N PRO A 405 -10.93 14.33 7.38
CA PRO A 405 -11.62 14.70 6.16
C PRO A 405 -10.67 14.64 4.95
N MET A 406 -11.24 14.50 3.76
CA MET A 406 -10.53 14.79 2.54
C MET A 406 -10.38 16.32 2.40
N PHE A 407 -9.15 16.79 2.15
CA PHE A 407 -8.88 18.20 1.87
C PHE A 407 -8.77 18.46 0.36
N VAL A 408 -7.58 18.26 -0.21
CA VAL A 408 -7.32 18.43 -1.65
C VAL A 408 -7.06 17.09 -2.33
N GLU A 409 -6.23 16.27 -1.71
CA GLU A 409 -5.92 14.92 -2.15
C GLU A 409 -6.39 13.91 -1.10
N PRO A 410 -6.73 12.67 -1.48
CA PRO A 410 -7.01 11.61 -0.54
C PRO A 410 -5.88 11.47 0.48
N PHE A 411 -6.23 11.39 1.76
CA PHE A 411 -5.27 11.37 2.86
C PHE A 411 -4.15 10.34 2.67
N PHE A 412 -4.49 9.11 2.21
CA PHE A 412 -3.52 8.05 1.94
C PHE A 412 -2.45 8.40 0.89
N LEU A 413 -2.74 9.35 0.01
CA LEU A 413 -1.83 9.77 -1.06
C LEU A 413 -0.89 10.88 -0.60
N THR A 414 -1.08 11.41 0.60
CA THR A 414 -0.29 12.51 1.15
C THR A 414 0.80 12.00 2.10
N PRO A 415 1.88 12.75 2.29
CA PRO A 415 2.90 12.44 3.29
C PRO A 415 2.35 12.36 4.72
N ALA A 416 1.24 13.05 5.01
CA ALA A 416 0.59 13.05 6.32
C ALA A 416 0.10 11.66 6.75
N SER A 417 -0.08 10.72 5.81
CA SER A 417 -0.43 9.32 6.11
C SER A 417 0.64 8.54 6.90
N LEU A 418 1.84 9.11 7.01
CA LEU A 418 2.94 8.55 7.81
C LEU A 418 3.01 9.14 9.23
N ASN A 419 2.15 10.10 9.57
CA ASN A 419 2.08 10.64 10.91
C ASN A 419 1.44 9.63 11.88
N HIS A 420 1.65 9.83 13.17
CA HIS A 420 0.90 9.11 14.18
C HIS A 420 -0.58 9.49 14.08
N LEU A 421 -1.44 8.49 13.88
CA LEU A 421 -2.87 8.69 13.69
C LEU A 421 -3.62 8.17 14.92
N SER A 422 -4.60 8.95 15.36
CA SER A 422 -5.60 8.47 16.29
C SER A 422 -6.83 7.98 15.51
N GLY A 423 -7.37 6.85 15.91
CA GLY A 423 -8.58 6.28 15.33
C GLY A 423 -9.40 5.55 16.37
N LEU A 424 -10.66 5.31 16.05
CA LEU A 424 -11.61 4.64 16.94
C LEU A 424 -11.05 3.31 17.48
N ALA A 425 -10.41 2.53 16.61
CA ALA A 425 -9.82 1.25 17.01
C ALA A 425 -8.68 1.41 18.01
N GLY A 426 -7.74 2.35 17.76
CA GLY A 426 -6.59 2.58 18.63
C GLY A 426 -6.98 3.08 20.01
N GLU A 427 -7.97 3.95 20.08
CA GLU A 427 -8.46 4.43 21.37
C GLU A 427 -9.19 3.33 22.16
N LEU A 428 -10.08 2.55 21.50
CA LEU A 428 -10.72 1.43 22.16
C LEU A 428 -9.74 0.31 22.54
N ALA A 429 -8.66 0.14 21.78
CA ALA A 429 -7.58 -0.79 22.16
C ALA A 429 -6.92 -0.42 23.50
N LYS A 430 -6.79 0.88 23.81
CA LYS A 430 -6.31 1.36 25.13
C LYS A 430 -7.24 0.94 26.27
N GLU A 431 -8.53 0.76 25.97
CA GLU A 431 -9.56 0.27 26.88
C GLU A 431 -9.70 -1.27 26.84
N ASN A 432 -8.69 -1.97 26.35
CA ASN A 432 -8.62 -3.44 26.26
C ASN A 432 -9.63 -4.08 25.29
N TYR A 433 -10.11 -3.35 24.28
CA TYR A 433 -10.88 -3.94 23.18
C TYR A 433 -9.97 -4.73 22.26
N TYR A 434 -10.45 -5.86 21.77
CA TYR A 434 -9.85 -6.52 20.60
C TYR A 434 -10.31 -5.77 19.33
N THR A 435 -9.40 -5.49 18.41
CA THR A 435 -9.70 -4.65 17.25
C THR A 435 -9.36 -5.35 15.94
N ALA A 436 -10.30 -5.39 14.97
CA ALA A 436 -10.07 -6.02 13.68
C ALA A 436 -10.80 -5.29 12.54
N PHE A 437 -10.14 -5.22 11.40
CA PHE A 437 -10.69 -4.65 10.17
C PHE A 437 -10.86 -5.71 9.09
N PHE A 438 -11.99 -5.64 8.37
CA PHE A 438 -12.39 -6.61 7.35
C PHE A 438 -12.63 -5.93 6.00
N HIS A 439 -12.08 -6.49 4.94
CA HIS A 439 -12.34 -6.03 3.57
C HIS A 439 -12.03 -7.14 2.56
N GLY A 440 -13.01 -7.60 1.81
CA GLY A 440 -12.91 -8.77 0.92
C GLY A 440 -11.94 -8.65 -0.26
N ALA A 441 -11.31 -7.50 -0.47
CA ALA A 441 -10.30 -7.30 -1.51
C ALA A 441 -8.94 -7.88 -1.15
N ALA A 442 -8.04 -7.93 -2.14
CA ALA A 442 -6.66 -8.35 -1.90
C ALA A 442 -5.99 -7.48 -0.82
N ASN A 443 -5.24 -8.11 0.07
CA ASN A 443 -4.54 -7.44 1.15
C ASN A 443 -3.65 -6.31 0.61
N GLY A 444 -3.71 -5.13 1.23
CA GLY A 444 -3.02 -3.93 0.78
C GLY A 444 -3.75 -3.13 -0.31
N SER A 445 -4.89 -3.61 -0.84
CA SER A 445 -5.71 -2.85 -1.78
C SER A 445 -6.10 -1.49 -1.19
N MET A 446 -6.02 -0.43 -2.00
CA MET A 446 -6.32 0.96 -1.66
C MET A 446 -5.60 1.49 -0.39
N GLY A 447 -4.63 0.76 0.17
CA GLY A 447 -3.93 1.13 1.41
C GLY A 447 -4.73 0.88 2.70
N PHE A 448 -5.86 0.18 2.64
CA PHE A 448 -6.74 -0.06 3.79
C PHE A 448 -6.05 -0.83 4.91
N GLN A 449 -5.27 -1.87 4.56
CA GLN A 449 -4.50 -2.62 5.55
C GLN A 449 -3.47 -1.74 6.28
N ALA A 450 -2.78 -0.88 5.54
CA ALA A 450 -1.79 0.03 6.11
C ALA A 450 -2.43 1.05 7.05
N PHE A 451 -3.59 1.62 6.66
CA PHE A 451 -4.33 2.54 7.50
C PHE A 451 -4.92 1.86 8.73
N ALA A 452 -5.51 0.68 8.59
CA ALA A 452 -6.02 -0.07 9.72
C ALA A 452 -4.93 -0.29 10.78
N LYS A 453 -3.74 -0.76 10.38
CA LYS A 453 -2.60 -0.90 11.29
C LYS A 453 -2.19 0.43 11.94
N SER A 454 -2.08 1.51 11.16
CA SER A 454 -1.64 2.82 11.66
C SER A 454 -2.64 3.48 12.62
N THR A 455 -3.90 3.07 12.61
CA THR A 455 -4.98 3.59 13.46
C THR A 455 -5.37 2.65 14.61
N GLY A 456 -4.60 1.56 14.81
CA GLY A 456 -4.71 0.71 16.00
C GLY A 456 -5.60 -0.52 15.84
N PHE A 457 -5.95 -0.92 14.62
CA PHE A 457 -6.49 -2.26 14.40
C PHE A 457 -5.38 -3.30 14.56
N LYS A 458 -5.61 -4.27 15.43
CA LYS A 458 -4.67 -5.37 15.71
C LYS A 458 -4.58 -6.32 14.52
N ASP A 459 -5.72 -6.74 14.01
CA ASP A 459 -5.80 -7.71 12.93
C ASP A 459 -6.52 -7.13 11.71
N TYR A 460 -6.15 -7.65 10.54
CA TYR A 460 -6.75 -7.34 9.26
C TYR A 460 -7.15 -8.64 8.56
N PHE A 461 -8.40 -8.74 8.17
CA PHE A 461 -8.96 -9.90 7.47
C PHE A 461 -9.35 -9.50 6.05
N GLY A 462 -8.54 -9.89 5.08
CA GLY A 462 -8.76 -9.66 3.66
C GLY A 462 -9.09 -10.94 2.90
N ARG A 463 -8.89 -10.90 1.58
CA ARG A 463 -9.06 -12.06 0.71
C ARG A 463 -8.10 -13.20 1.07
N THR A 464 -6.90 -12.89 1.53
CA THR A 464 -5.91 -13.91 1.94
C THR A 464 -6.45 -14.75 3.09
N GLU A 465 -6.89 -14.12 4.17
CA GLU A 465 -7.40 -14.78 5.37
C GLU A 465 -8.76 -15.47 5.11
N PHE A 466 -9.55 -14.94 4.17
CA PHE A 466 -10.77 -15.62 3.71
C PHE A 466 -10.45 -16.93 2.99
N ASN A 467 -9.44 -16.94 2.11
CA ASN A 467 -9.02 -18.12 1.36
C ASN A 467 -8.38 -19.20 2.24
N GLU A 468 -7.76 -18.81 3.33
CA GLU A 468 -7.16 -19.74 4.30
C GLU A 468 -8.21 -20.47 5.15
N ASP A 469 -9.38 -19.87 5.34
CA ASP A 469 -10.46 -20.45 6.14
C ASP A 469 -11.27 -21.48 5.34
N LYS A 470 -10.99 -22.77 5.60
CA LYS A 470 -11.60 -23.90 4.88
C LYS A 470 -13.12 -24.05 5.04
N ARG A 471 -13.77 -23.25 5.89
CA ARG A 471 -15.24 -23.19 6.01
C ARG A 471 -15.90 -22.44 4.86
N PHE A 472 -15.12 -21.70 4.08
CA PHE A 472 -15.57 -20.87 2.94
C PHE A 472 -14.93 -21.36 1.65
N ARG A 473 -15.48 -20.99 0.51
CA ARG A 473 -15.05 -21.50 -0.79
C ARG A 473 -13.81 -20.79 -1.35
N GLY A 474 -13.29 -19.81 -0.65
CA GLY A 474 -12.11 -19.05 -1.09
C GLY A 474 -12.38 -18.29 -2.38
N ASP A 475 -11.45 -18.38 -3.34
CA ASP A 475 -11.50 -17.65 -4.60
C ASP A 475 -12.66 -18.05 -5.53
N GLU A 476 -13.44 -19.09 -5.24
CA GLU A 476 -14.70 -19.36 -5.94
C GLU A 476 -15.75 -18.28 -5.66
N ASP A 477 -15.64 -17.60 -4.51
CA ASP A 477 -16.50 -16.49 -4.15
C ASP A 477 -15.92 -15.10 -4.54
N PHE A 478 -14.85 -15.06 -5.33
CA PHE A 478 -14.25 -13.83 -5.83
C PHE A 478 -15.01 -13.30 -7.06
N ASP A 479 -15.30 -11.99 -7.10
CA ASP A 479 -16.05 -11.33 -8.18
C ASP A 479 -15.30 -11.24 -9.51
N GLY A 480 -14.06 -11.74 -9.56
CA GLY A 480 -13.18 -11.68 -10.73
C GLY A 480 -12.47 -10.33 -10.93
N THR A 481 -12.78 -9.31 -10.11
CA THR A 481 -12.26 -7.94 -10.30
C THR A 481 -11.66 -7.34 -9.03
N TRP A 482 -12.45 -7.23 -7.97
CA TRP A 482 -12.09 -6.44 -6.79
C TRP A 482 -11.99 -7.26 -5.52
N ALA A 483 -13.05 -8.02 -5.17
CA ALA A 483 -13.18 -8.58 -3.85
C ALA A 483 -13.97 -9.90 -3.84
N ILE A 484 -13.96 -10.58 -2.72
CA ILE A 484 -14.93 -11.62 -2.39
C ILE A 484 -16.31 -10.97 -2.32
N TRP A 485 -17.34 -11.64 -2.87
CA TRP A 485 -18.72 -11.15 -2.84
C TRP A 485 -19.19 -10.86 -1.42
N ASP A 486 -19.98 -9.79 -1.25
CA ASP A 486 -20.43 -9.33 0.08
C ASP A 486 -21.16 -10.41 0.89
N GLU A 487 -22.00 -11.23 0.26
CA GLU A 487 -22.74 -12.26 0.99
C GLU A 487 -21.79 -13.26 1.69
N PRO A 488 -20.94 -14.02 1.02
CA PRO A 488 -20.02 -14.95 1.69
C PRO A 488 -19.04 -14.22 2.61
N PHE A 489 -18.59 -13.01 2.26
CA PHE A 489 -17.65 -12.27 3.10
C PHE A 489 -18.30 -11.78 4.41
N LEU A 490 -19.52 -11.33 4.38
CA LEU A 490 -20.27 -10.94 5.61
C LEU A 490 -20.61 -12.17 6.47
N GLN A 491 -20.82 -13.35 5.86
CA GLN A 491 -20.95 -14.60 6.62
C GLN A 491 -19.64 -14.99 7.31
N TYR A 492 -18.51 -14.82 6.63
CA TYR A 492 -17.18 -14.96 7.21
C TYR A 492 -16.97 -13.98 8.36
N TYR A 493 -17.28 -12.70 8.16
CA TYR A 493 -17.19 -11.66 9.16
C TYR A 493 -17.92 -12.03 10.46
N ALA A 494 -19.20 -12.41 10.36
CA ALA A 494 -19.96 -12.86 11.53
C ALA A 494 -19.35 -14.07 12.23
N THR A 495 -18.79 -15.01 11.45
CA THR A 495 -18.14 -16.22 11.98
C THR A 495 -16.86 -15.86 12.73
N LYS A 496 -16.03 -14.98 12.16
CA LYS A 496 -14.77 -14.54 12.79
C LYS A 496 -15.02 -13.72 14.06
N MET A 497 -16.04 -12.88 14.09
CA MET A 497 -16.40 -12.16 15.32
C MET A 497 -16.76 -13.10 16.47
N ASN A 498 -17.32 -14.27 16.19
CA ASN A 498 -17.63 -15.27 17.22
C ASN A 498 -16.39 -15.94 17.83
N GLU A 499 -15.24 -15.80 17.19
CA GLU A 499 -13.94 -16.30 17.66
C GLU A 499 -13.18 -15.23 18.47
N MET A 500 -13.68 -13.98 18.49
CA MET A 500 -13.01 -12.86 19.12
C MET A 500 -13.34 -12.74 20.60
N ARG A 501 -12.38 -12.26 21.36
CA ARG A 501 -12.56 -11.89 22.76
C ARG A 501 -13.41 -10.62 22.87
N GLU A 502 -14.45 -10.63 23.71
CA GLU A 502 -15.18 -9.42 24.08
C GLU A 502 -14.45 -8.61 25.20
N PRO A 503 -14.57 -7.28 25.23
CA PRO A 503 -15.20 -6.48 24.20
C PRO A 503 -14.34 -6.36 22.96
N PHE A 504 -14.98 -6.31 21.78
CA PHE A 504 -14.28 -6.09 20.52
C PHE A 504 -14.82 -4.86 19.77
N MET A 505 -13.94 -4.26 18.95
CA MET A 505 -14.30 -3.28 17.95
C MET A 505 -13.89 -3.81 16.58
N THR A 506 -14.86 -3.98 15.69
CA THR A 506 -14.60 -4.42 14.33
C THR A 506 -15.20 -3.45 13.32
N ALA A 507 -14.56 -3.34 12.17
CA ALA A 507 -15.09 -2.62 11.03
C ALA A 507 -15.01 -3.48 9.77
N VAL A 508 -16.05 -3.42 8.93
CA VAL A 508 -16.06 -4.05 7.60
C VAL A 508 -16.37 -3.00 6.55
N PHE A 509 -15.66 -3.10 5.42
CA PHE A 509 -15.93 -2.31 4.22
C PHE A 509 -16.39 -3.26 3.12
N THR A 510 -17.64 -3.10 2.65
CA THR A 510 -18.23 -3.91 1.57
C THR A 510 -17.65 -3.53 0.21
N ALA A 511 -17.86 -4.34 -0.83
CA ALA A 511 -17.24 -4.10 -2.12
C ALA A 511 -18.11 -4.46 -3.35
N SER A 512 -19.21 -5.20 -3.18
CA SER A 512 -19.97 -5.73 -4.33
C SER A 512 -20.73 -4.68 -5.14
N SER A 513 -20.93 -3.49 -4.58
CA SER A 513 -21.55 -2.36 -5.30
C SER A 513 -20.55 -1.54 -6.12
N HIS A 514 -19.34 -2.03 -6.35
CA HIS A 514 -18.31 -1.40 -7.16
C HIS A 514 -18.40 -1.80 -8.65
N ALA A 515 -17.87 -0.96 -9.57
CA ALA A 515 -17.73 -1.33 -10.98
C ALA A 515 -16.94 -2.65 -11.12
N PRO A 516 -17.31 -3.56 -12.01
CA PRO A 516 -18.19 -3.44 -13.18
C PRO A 516 -19.70 -3.65 -12.94
N PHE A 517 -20.19 -3.50 -11.70
CA PHE A 517 -21.61 -3.54 -11.32
C PHE A 517 -22.29 -4.88 -11.66
N LYS A 518 -21.67 -5.97 -11.25
CA LYS A 518 -22.18 -7.34 -11.39
C LYS A 518 -22.74 -7.85 -10.07
N VAL A 519 -23.53 -8.89 -10.16
CA VAL A 519 -23.96 -9.72 -9.02
C VAL A 519 -23.52 -11.16 -9.30
N PRO A 520 -23.40 -12.05 -8.29
CA PRO A 520 -23.09 -13.45 -8.51
C PRO A 520 -24.09 -14.11 -9.46
N GLU A 521 -23.64 -14.99 -10.36
CA GLU A 521 -24.46 -15.66 -11.37
C GLU A 521 -25.73 -16.30 -10.79
N GLN A 522 -25.63 -16.90 -9.61
CA GLN A 522 -26.76 -17.51 -8.89
C GLN A 522 -27.87 -16.53 -8.52
N TYR A 523 -27.58 -15.23 -8.52
CA TYR A 523 -28.51 -14.16 -8.13
C TYR A 523 -28.92 -13.27 -9.32
N GLU A 524 -28.45 -13.52 -10.54
CA GLU A 524 -28.77 -12.71 -11.71
C GLU A 524 -30.28 -12.64 -11.99
N ASN A 525 -30.98 -13.79 -11.87
CA ASN A 525 -32.44 -13.85 -12.02
C ASN A 525 -33.20 -13.18 -10.85
N GLN A 526 -32.62 -13.16 -9.66
CA GLN A 526 -33.25 -12.53 -8.49
C GLN A 526 -33.07 -11.01 -8.49
N PHE A 527 -31.97 -10.53 -9.04
CA PHE A 527 -31.63 -9.11 -9.14
C PHE A 527 -31.40 -8.77 -10.62
N PRO A 528 -32.46 -8.70 -11.43
CA PRO A 528 -32.33 -8.29 -12.84
C PRO A 528 -31.80 -6.86 -12.92
N ASP A 529 -31.23 -6.53 -14.09
CA ASP A 529 -30.73 -5.20 -14.38
C ASP A 529 -31.87 -4.22 -14.63
N GLU A 530 -32.67 -4.00 -13.61
CA GLU A 530 -33.83 -3.14 -13.58
C GLU A 530 -33.60 -1.97 -12.62
N GLY A 531 -33.88 -0.79 -13.09
CA GLY A 531 -33.74 0.44 -12.32
C GLY A 531 -33.10 1.55 -13.15
N PRO A 532 -33.05 2.78 -12.62
CA PRO A 532 -32.45 3.92 -13.31
C PRO A 532 -30.97 3.76 -13.63
N THR A 533 -30.24 2.92 -12.89
CA THR A 533 -28.81 2.63 -13.13
C THR A 533 -28.49 1.17 -12.83
N VAL A 534 -27.43 0.66 -13.45
CA VAL A 534 -26.88 -0.69 -13.19
C VAL A 534 -26.48 -0.92 -11.72
N LEU A 535 -26.29 0.13 -10.97
CA LEU A 535 -25.91 0.06 -9.55
C LEU A 535 -27.07 -0.44 -8.67
N HIS A 536 -28.33 -0.21 -9.07
CA HIS A 536 -29.50 -0.64 -8.30
C HIS A 536 -29.51 -2.14 -7.99
N ARG A 537 -29.13 -2.98 -8.99
CA ARG A 537 -29.05 -4.44 -8.80
C ARG A 537 -27.99 -4.82 -7.75
N CYS A 538 -26.85 -4.13 -7.76
CA CYS A 538 -25.75 -4.40 -6.83
C CYS A 538 -26.13 -3.98 -5.40
N VAL A 539 -26.77 -2.83 -5.24
CA VAL A 539 -27.27 -2.36 -3.94
C VAL A 539 -28.34 -3.31 -3.40
N LYS A 540 -29.29 -3.80 -4.24
CA LYS A 540 -30.28 -4.82 -3.84
C LYS A 540 -29.58 -6.12 -3.36
N TYR A 541 -28.53 -6.54 -4.05
CA TYR A 541 -27.74 -7.72 -3.66
C TYR A 541 -27.05 -7.50 -2.30
N SER A 542 -26.37 -6.38 -2.12
CA SER A 542 -25.67 -6.07 -0.87
C SER A 542 -26.65 -5.86 0.30
N ASP A 543 -27.86 -5.32 0.06
CA ASP A 543 -28.92 -5.26 1.06
C ASP A 543 -29.41 -6.68 1.49
N MET A 544 -29.53 -7.60 0.53
CA MET A 544 -29.81 -9.01 0.83
C MET A 544 -28.65 -9.65 1.63
N ALA A 545 -27.40 -9.36 1.28
CA ALA A 545 -26.23 -9.84 2.01
C ALA A 545 -26.22 -9.33 3.47
N LEU A 546 -26.56 -8.06 3.69
CA LEU A 546 -26.75 -7.48 5.03
C LEU A 546 -27.86 -8.20 5.80
N ARG A 547 -29.00 -8.49 5.16
CA ARG A 547 -30.09 -9.24 5.81
C ARG A 547 -29.61 -10.60 6.31
N LYS A 548 -28.84 -11.33 5.48
CA LYS A 548 -28.27 -12.63 5.85
C LYS A 548 -27.24 -12.50 6.97
N PHE A 549 -26.41 -11.45 6.94
CA PHE A 549 -25.47 -11.14 8.01
C PHE A 549 -26.19 -10.95 9.35
N PHE A 550 -27.19 -10.08 9.40
CA PHE A 550 -27.94 -9.83 10.64
C PHE A 550 -28.73 -11.05 11.10
N ALA A 551 -29.26 -11.85 10.17
CA ALA A 551 -29.92 -13.11 10.53
C ALA A 551 -28.96 -14.06 11.26
N LYS A 552 -27.72 -14.20 10.77
CA LYS A 552 -26.67 -14.98 11.42
C LYS A 552 -26.19 -14.34 12.72
N ALA A 553 -25.90 -13.04 12.70
CA ALA A 553 -25.42 -12.31 13.87
C ALA A 553 -26.37 -12.43 15.06
N ARG A 554 -27.68 -12.37 14.83
CA ARG A 554 -28.71 -12.52 15.88
C ARG A 554 -28.63 -13.86 16.62
N THR A 555 -28.06 -14.89 16.04
CA THR A 555 -27.86 -16.20 16.69
C THR A 555 -26.58 -16.25 17.52
N MET A 556 -25.72 -15.24 17.42
CA MET A 556 -24.43 -15.22 18.10
C MET A 556 -24.53 -14.63 19.52
N PRO A 557 -23.77 -15.14 20.49
CA PRO A 557 -23.85 -14.68 21.89
C PRO A 557 -23.50 -13.20 22.05
N TRP A 558 -22.56 -12.67 21.28
CA TRP A 558 -22.12 -11.28 21.34
C TRP A 558 -23.16 -10.25 20.82
N TYR A 559 -24.16 -10.69 20.05
CA TYR A 559 -25.10 -9.80 19.37
C TYR A 559 -25.81 -8.81 20.31
N LYS A 560 -26.34 -9.30 21.44
CA LYS A 560 -27.09 -8.48 22.42
C LYS A 560 -26.22 -7.44 23.12
N ASN A 561 -24.90 -7.67 23.13
CA ASN A 561 -23.93 -6.77 23.77
C ASN A 561 -23.21 -5.88 22.74
N THR A 562 -23.81 -5.64 21.57
CA THR A 562 -23.14 -4.99 20.43
C THR A 562 -23.88 -3.71 20.01
N ILE A 563 -23.12 -2.67 19.71
CA ILE A 563 -23.54 -1.46 19.01
C ILE A 563 -23.16 -1.62 17.54
N PHE A 564 -24.15 -1.53 16.67
CA PHE A 564 -23.94 -1.53 15.22
C PHE A 564 -24.01 -0.11 14.68
N VAL A 565 -23.03 0.27 13.88
CA VAL A 565 -22.96 1.55 13.17
C VAL A 565 -22.89 1.27 11.68
N LEU A 566 -23.89 1.69 10.93
CA LEU A 566 -23.94 1.58 9.47
C LEU A 566 -23.71 2.95 8.86
N THR A 567 -22.82 3.02 7.89
CA THR A 567 -22.53 4.24 7.13
C THR A 567 -22.20 3.87 5.71
N ALA A 568 -22.53 4.72 4.75
CA ALA A 568 -22.11 4.52 3.37
C ALA A 568 -20.84 5.30 3.05
N ASP A 569 -20.06 4.86 2.07
CA ASP A 569 -18.99 5.66 1.50
C ASP A 569 -19.51 6.64 0.42
N PRO A 570 -18.65 7.53 -0.13
CA PRO A 570 -19.06 8.43 -1.21
C PRO A 570 -19.48 7.69 -2.48
N LEU A 571 -20.58 8.14 -3.09
CA LEU A 571 -21.08 7.63 -4.36
C LEU A 571 -20.46 8.40 -5.54
N VAL A 572 -20.10 7.66 -6.60
CA VAL A 572 -19.49 8.25 -7.81
C VAL A 572 -20.55 8.70 -8.83
N PHE A 573 -21.74 8.10 -8.82
CA PHE A 573 -22.83 8.39 -9.76
C PHE A 573 -24.12 8.78 -9.05
N LEU A 574 -24.70 9.90 -9.48
CA LEU A 574 -26.04 10.31 -9.07
C LEU A 574 -27.05 9.79 -10.09
N ALA A 575 -28.01 9.00 -9.64
CA ALA A 575 -29.00 8.35 -10.50
C ALA A 575 -30.21 9.25 -10.81
N MET A 576 -30.53 10.21 -9.96
CA MET A 576 -31.74 11.05 -10.10
C MET A 576 -31.38 12.52 -10.26
N GLN A 577 -31.84 13.11 -11.36
CA GLN A 577 -31.62 14.54 -11.69
C GLN A 577 -32.16 15.53 -10.66
N ASN A 578 -33.10 15.12 -9.83
CA ASN A 578 -33.75 15.98 -8.84
C ASN A 578 -33.10 15.97 -7.45
N THR A 579 -32.07 15.17 -7.24
CA THR A 579 -31.31 15.11 -5.97
C THR A 579 -29.97 15.84 -6.03
N VAL A 580 -29.71 16.56 -7.11
CA VAL A 580 -28.51 17.36 -7.29
C VAL A 580 -28.65 18.67 -6.56
N LEU A 581 -28.07 18.77 -5.40
CA LEU A 581 -27.78 20.08 -4.83
C LEU A 581 -26.59 20.71 -5.55
N LEU A 582 -26.71 21.98 -5.83
CA LEU A 582 -25.83 22.85 -6.64
C LEU A 582 -24.35 22.90 -6.22
N LEU A 583 -23.87 22.08 -5.29
CA LEU A 583 -22.53 22.12 -4.72
C LEU A 583 -21.64 20.90 -4.98
N GLY A 584 -22.06 19.96 -5.81
CA GLY A 584 -21.21 18.83 -6.26
C GLY A 584 -20.75 17.87 -5.18
N PHE A 585 -21.46 17.75 -4.07
CA PHE A 585 -21.21 16.78 -3.00
C PHE A 585 -22.21 15.63 -3.12
N SER A 586 -21.72 14.40 -3.07
CA SER A 586 -22.61 13.25 -2.96
C SER A 586 -23.19 13.18 -1.55
N GLU A 587 -24.51 13.15 -1.45
CA GLU A 587 -25.18 12.91 -0.18
C GLU A 587 -25.08 11.44 0.21
N CYS A 588 -24.51 11.17 1.38
CA CYS A 588 -24.55 9.86 2.02
C CYS A 588 -25.17 9.99 3.40
N ARG A 589 -26.06 9.09 3.77
CA ARG A 589 -26.67 9.12 5.10
C ARG A 589 -26.03 8.11 6.06
N LEU A 590 -25.92 8.53 7.29
CA LEU A 590 -25.39 7.75 8.40
C LEU A 590 -26.56 7.15 9.17
N SER A 591 -26.62 5.84 9.25
CA SER A 591 -27.51 5.14 10.16
C SER A 591 -26.69 4.50 11.27
N SER A 592 -26.92 4.88 12.51
CA SER A 592 -26.38 4.18 13.66
C SER A 592 -27.48 3.32 14.28
N LEU A 593 -27.24 2.01 14.27
CA LEU A 593 -28.16 1.05 14.85
C LEU A 593 -27.80 0.86 16.32
N ILE A 594 -28.58 1.41 17.20
CA ILE A 594 -28.46 1.14 18.61
C ILE A 594 -29.63 0.24 19.00
N LEU A 595 -29.39 -1.05 19.08
CA LEU A 595 -30.40 -2.07 19.39
C LEU A 595 -30.79 -2.11 20.87
N GLN A 596 -30.61 -1.02 21.63
CA GLN A 596 -31.11 -0.92 23.02
C GLN A 596 -31.72 0.43 23.33
N GLU A 597 -32.90 0.39 23.96
CA GLU A 597 -33.79 1.53 24.32
C GLU A 597 -33.16 2.67 25.13
N ARG A 598 -32.02 2.44 25.83
CA ARG A 598 -31.40 3.44 26.70
C ARG A 598 -30.64 4.57 25.99
N CYS A 599 -30.29 4.40 24.73
CA CYS A 599 -29.55 5.42 23.99
C CYS A 599 -30.42 6.40 23.20
N ARG A 600 -31.74 6.21 23.21
CA ARG A 600 -32.71 7.04 22.48
C ARG A 600 -32.72 8.52 22.88
N GLN A 601 -32.28 8.85 24.08
CA GLN A 601 -32.39 10.23 24.62
C GLN A 601 -31.20 11.15 24.30
N VAL A 602 -30.05 10.61 23.88
CA VAL A 602 -28.81 11.40 23.65
C VAL A 602 -28.65 11.82 22.18
N ALA A 603 -29.35 11.18 21.28
CA ALA A 603 -29.08 11.27 19.84
C ALA A 603 -29.77 12.43 19.09
N THR A 604 -30.63 13.24 19.75
CA THR A 604 -31.50 14.20 19.05
C THR A 604 -30.85 15.50 18.60
N GLN A 605 -29.60 15.74 18.89
CA GLN A 605 -28.89 16.96 18.44
C GLN A 605 -27.58 16.66 17.72
N VAL A 606 -27.61 16.90 16.42
CA VAL A 606 -26.46 17.29 15.59
C VAL A 606 -25.51 16.17 15.11
N LEU A 607 -25.69 15.58 13.95
CA LEU A 607 -24.63 15.03 13.11
C LEU A 607 -24.84 15.44 11.66
N ARG A 608 -23.97 16.29 11.16
CA ARG A 608 -24.03 16.78 9.78
C ARG A 608 -22.90 16.25 8.87
N ASN A 609 -21.86 15.61 9.43
CA ASN A 609 -20.71 15.18 8.66
C ASN A 609 -20.11 13.87 9.21
N LYS A 610 -19.66 12.95 8.35
CA LYS A 610 -19.01 11.68 8.72
C LYS A 610 -17.72 11.86 9.51
N SER A 611 -16.98 12.94 9.27
CA SER A 611 -15.76 13.25 10.01
C SER A 611 -15.98 13.50 11.51
N THR A 612 -17.22 13.71 11.92
CA THR A 612 -17.60 13.91 13.35
C THR A 612 -18.10 12.63 14.01
N LEU A 613 -18.13 11.50 13.32
CA LEU A 613 -18.60 10.23 13.88
C LEU A 613 -17.75 9.77 15.07
N CYS A 614 -16.43 9.84 14.95
CA CYS A 614 -15.51 9.36 15.97
C CYS A 614 -15.70 10.06 17.34
N PRO A 615 -15.69 11.40 17.47
CA PRO A 615 -15.89 12.08 18.76
C PRO A 615 -17.23 11.76 19.43
N ARG A 616 -18.28 11.52 18.66
CA ARG A 616 -19.62 11.26 19.20
C ARG A 616 -19.86 9.83 19.60
N PHE A 617 -19.16 8.93 18.94
CA PHE A 617 -19.12 7.54 19.33
C PHE A 617 -18.63 7.40 20.78
N TRP A 618 -17.64 8.19 21.17
CA TRP A 618 -17.11 8.25 22.53
C TRP A 618 -18.18 8.66 23.55
N ALA A 619 -18.98 9.66 23.22
CA ALA A 619 -20.07 10.10 24.09
C ALA A 619 -21.16 9.02 24.26
N ILE A 620 -21.45 8.23 23.23
CA ILE A 620 -22.41 7.11 23.29
C ILE A 620 -21.89 5.97 24.16
N CYS A 621 -20.58 5.68 24.09
CA CYS A 621 -19.96 4.61 24.88
C CYS A 621 -19.64 5.01 26.32
N GLY A 622 -19.85 6.27 26.71
CA GLY A 622 -19.53 6.78 28.05
C GLY A 622 -18.02 6.93 28.29
N ILE A 623 -17.21 6.96 27.21
CA ILE A 623 -15.78 7.09 27.29
C ILE A 623 -15.42 8.57 27.29
N HIS A 624 -14.57 9.00 28.22
CA HIS A 624 -13.96 10.33 28.19
C HIS A 624 -12.92 10.35 27.08
N ALA A 625 -13.24 10.97 25.94
CA ALA A 625 -12.27 11.17 24.87
C ALA A 625 -11.06 11.97 25.41
N PRO A 626 -9.84 11.54 25.12
CA PRO A 626 -8.67 12.35 25.46
C PRO A 626 -8.78 13.71 24.75
N THR A 627 -8.41 14.76 25.47
CA THR A 627 -8.43 16.17 25.05
C THR A 627 -7.55 16.47 23.82
N SER A 628 -6.89 15.48 23.26
CA SER A 628 -5.92 15.57 22.17
C SER A 628 -6.37 14.91 20.88
N LEU A 629 -7.68 14.82 20.60
CA LEU A 629 -8.11 14.46 19.23
C LEU A 629 -7.90 15.68 18.32
N LEU A 630 -6.64 15.91 18.00
CA LEU A 630 -6.18 17.00 17.18
C LEU A 630 -6.60 16.69 15.75
N VAL A 631 -7.60 17.39 15.26
CA VAL A 631 -7.69 17.65 13.84
C VAL A 631 -6.49 18.54 13.54
N MET A 632 -5.57 18.09 12.70
CA MET A 632 -4.41 18.86 12.25
C MET A 632 -4.86 20.27 11.87
N THR A 633 -4.26 21.24 12.47
CA THR A 633 -4.18 22.61 11.97
C THR A 633 -3.21 22.69 10.80
#